data_b1596e161e7b053dd274e0b7d9a0c6c4
#
_entry.id   b1596e161e7b053dd274e0b7d9a0c6c4
#
_cell.length_a   1.000
_cell.length_b   1.000
_cell.length_c   1.000
_cell.angle_alpha   90.00
_cell.angle_beta   90.00
_cell.angle_gamma   90.00
#
_symmetry.space_group_name_H-M   'P 1'
#
loop_
_entity.id
_entity.type
_entity.pdbx_description
1 polymer ?
#
loop_
_entity_poly.entity_id
_entity_poly.type
_entity_poly.pdbx_seq_one_letter_code
_entity_poly.pdbx_strand_id
1 'polypeptide(L)'
;MYEAYYGLKDRPFQLTPNPQWFFASKLHKRALAYLQYGLSQGEGFIVITGDVGTGKTTIANQLLAKLDPHQIIARQIVTSKLNPDDLLRMICSVFQLQVKEHNKATYLEAISAYLQALAQQKKRALLLVDEAQNLPLESIEELRMLSNFQLAGKPLLQSFLLGQNELNAVIQSPHMEQFRQRIIASSNLSALSVEDCQAYIEYRIQAAGGPAALLDNACFAMIHQFSSGIPRKINNLMDRVLLYGFLEEIKTFTPHDVQQVIQEISGEVANHTPVNSQVPVPAAQHVEASAIAEQPVANPYHAMLTELSGLLDNSLQHKIRMAQQLDELLTQQQQQVLKQNQHLNQDEIDNKNS
;
A
#
# COMPACT_ATOMS: atom_id res chain seq x y z
N MET A 1 -23.63 8.67 10.17
CA MET A 1 -24.52 8.15 11.23
C MET A 1 -23.94 8.36 12.62
N TYR A 2 -22.88 7.67 13.03
CA TYR A 2 -22.30 7.82 14.37
C TYR A 2 -21.61 9.19 14.59
N GLU A 3 -21.22 9.86 13.51
CA GLU A 3 -20.58 11.18 13.60
C GLU A 3 -21.47 12.20 14.30
N ALA A 4 -22.74 12.29 13.88
CA ALA A 4 -23.69 13.20 14.51
C ALA A 4 -24.00 12.82 15.97
N TYR A 5 -24.01 11.51 16.27
CA TYR A 5 -24.29 11.01 17.62
C TYR A 5 -23.22 11.41 18.63
N TYR A 6 -21.93 11.37 18.23
CA TYR A 6 -20.79 11.77 19.06
C TYR A 6 -20.37 13.24 18.85
N GLY A 7 -21.09 14.02 18.05
CA GLY A 7 -20.75 15.41 17.75
C GLY A 7 -19.47 15.59 16.92
N LEU A 8 -19.13 14.57 16.12
CA LEU A 8 -17.96 14.59 15.25
C LEU A 8 -18.27 15.35 13.95
N LYS A 9 -17.31 16.14 13.49
CA LYS A 9 -17.38 16.86 12.20
C LYS A 9 -17.08 15.97 11.00
N ASP A 10 -16.30 14.90 11.21
CA ASP A 10 -15.89 13.94 10.20
C ASP A 10 -15.52 12.61 10.88
N ARG A 11 -15.27 11.56 10.09
CA ARG A 11 -14.87 10.24 10.61
C ARG A 11 -13.45 10.28 11.15
N PRO A 12 -13.22 10.08 12.47
CA PRO A 12 -11.89 10.19 13.04
C PRO A 12 -10.93 9.08 12.59
N PHE A 13 -11.44 7.90 12.25
CA PHE A 13 -10.64 6.71 11.96
C PHE A 13 -10.71 6.25 10.50
N GLN A 14 -10.75 7.18 9.56
CA GLN A 14 -10.70 6.90 8.12
C GLN A 14 -9.40 6.17 7.75
N LEU A 15 -9.51 5.21 6.83
CA LEU A 15 -8.35 4.49 6.27
C LEU A 15 -7.59 5.32 5.24
N THR A 16 -8.27 6.26 4.59
CA THR A 16 -7.65 7.18 3.63
C THR A 16 -6.74 8.16 4.37
N PRO A 17 -5.46 8.26 3.98
CA PRO A 17 -4.53 9.19 4.60
C PRO A 17 -5.02 10.63 4.45
N ASN A 18 -5.27 11.31 5.57
CA ASN A 18 -5.55 12.74 5.61
C ASN A 18 -4.37 13.48 6.24
N PRO A 19 -3.64 14.31 5.48
CA PRO A 19 -2.49 15.04 6.00
C PRO A 19 -2.81 15.97 7.17
N GLN A 20 -4.03 16.49 7.25
CA GLN A 20 -4.47 17.38 8.33
C GLN A 20 -4.61 16.65 9.67
N TRP A 21 -4.82 15.34 9.65
CA TRP A 21 -5.03 14.51 10.83
C TRP A 21 -3.82 13.61 11.13
N PHE A 22 -2.65 14.07 10.69
CA PHE A 22 -1.41 13.35 10.92
C PHE A 22 -0.97 13.47 12.39
N PHE A 23 -1.01 12.36 13.11
CA PHE A 23 -0.45 12.25 14.45
C PHE A 23 1.05 11.94 14.37
N ALA A 24 1.86 12.88 14.80
CA ALA A 24 3.31 12.70 14.84
C ALA A 24 3.74 12.11 16.19
N SER A 25 3.76 10.76 16.33
CA SER A 25 4.40 10.10 17.48
C SER A 25 5.89 10.43 17.53
N LYS A 26 6.57 10.07 18.63
CA LYS A 26 8.02 10.30 18.77
C LYS A 26 8.80 9.68 17.58
N LEU A 27 8.41 8.46 17.17
CA LEU A 27 9.04 7.77 16.05
C LEU A 27 8.77 8.48 14.71
N HIS A 28 7.54 8.94 14.49
CA HIS A 28 7.18 9.71 13.29
C HIS A 28 7.94 11.04 13.20
N LYS A 29 8.09 11.75 14.32
CA LYS A 29 8.89 13.00 14.38
C LYS A 29 10.34 12.74 14.03
N ARG A 30 10.92 11.65 14.56
CA ARG A 30 12.30 11.25 14.26
C ARG A 30 12.48 10.87 12.78
N ALA A 31 11.56 10.08 12.24
CA ALA A 31 11.57 9.73 10.82
C ALA A 31 11.48 10.96 9.93
N LEU A 32 10.55 11.90 10.22
CA LEU A 32 10.44 13.16 9.49
C LEU A 32 11.72 13.99 9.55
N ALA A 33 12.41 14.04 10.70
CA ALA A 33 13.68 14.74 10.83
C ALA A 33 14.77 14.12 9.93
N TYR A 34 14.86 12.78 9.89
CA TYR A 34 15.79 12.10 8.98
C TYR A 34 15.46 12.33 7.50
N LEU A 35 14.17 12.33 7.16
CA LEU A 35 13.72 12.63 5.80
C LEU A 35 14.07 14.07 5.39
N GLN A 36 13.82 15.02 6.27
CA GLN A 36 14.15 16.43 6.02
C GLN A 36 15.67 16.63 5.89
N TYR A 37 16.44 15.98 6.75
CA TYR A 37 17.90 16.00 6.64
C TYR A 37 18.36 15.41 5.31
N GLY A 38 17.90 14.20 4.96
CA GLY A 38 18.25 13.56 3.70
C GLY A 38 17.83 14.42 2.49
N LEU A 39 16.64 15.02 2.54
CA LEU A 39 16.17 15.92 1.48
C LEU A 39 17.07 17.16 1.34
N SER A 40 17.61 17.69 2.45
CA SER A 40 18.53 18.84 2.42
C SER A 40 19.86 18.51 1.73
N GLN A 41 20.32 17.25 1.82
CA GLN A 41 21.53 16.79 1.11
C GLN A 41 21.33 16.78 -0.42
N GLY A 42 20.11 16.50 -0.88
CA GLY A 42 19.73 16.58 -2.31
C GLY A 42 20.27 15.46 -3.18
N GLU A 43 20.78 14.38 -2.58
CA GLU A 43 21.39 13.25 -3.29
C GLU A 43 21.03 11.92 -2.63
N GLY A 44 21.38 10.81 -3.29
CA GLY A 44 21.30 9.45 -2.76
C GLY A 44 19.89 8.98 -2.45
N PHE A 45 19.84 8.00 -1.52
CA PHE A 45 18.61 7.32 -1.14
C PHE A 45 18.23 7.59 0.30
N ILE A 46 16.94 7.70 0.53
CA ILE A 46 16.35 7.67 1.87
C ILE A 46 15.41 6.47 1.92
N VAL A 47 15.57 5.65 2.95
CA VAL A 47 14.83 4.41 3.09
C VAL A 47 13.94 4.48 4.34
N ILE A 48 12.65 4.21 4.17
CA ILE A 48 11.70 4.05 5.28
C ILE A 48 11.11 2.67 5.21
N THR A 49 11.32 1.90 6.25
CA THR A 49 10.73 0.57 6.39
C THR A 49 9.76 0.51 7.55
N GLY A 50 9.00 -0.55 7.64
CA GLY A 50 8.07 -0.82 8.73
C GLY A 50 6.90 -1.68 8.27
N ASP A 51 6.15 -2.20 9.23
CA ASP A 51 5.01 -3.08 8.95
C ASP A 51 3.89 -2.39 8.16
N VAL A 52 3.00 -3.20 7.58
CA VAL A 52 1.83 -2.68 6.87
C VAL A 52 0.95 -1.88 7.84
N GLY A 53 0.60 -0.65 7.44
CA GLY A 53 -0.30 0.19 8.24
C GLY A 53 0.38 1.02 9.33
N THR A 54 1.72 1.06 9.43
CA THR A 54 2.47 1.90 10.38
C THR A 54 2.54 3.37 9.99
N GLY A 55 2.07 3.77 8.79
CA GLY A 55 2.00 5.16 8.36
C GLY A 55 3.14 5.63 7.47
N LYS A 56 3.92 4.74 6.84
CA LYS A 56 5.02 5.09 5.91
C LYS A 56 4.58 6.07 4.81
N THR A 57 3.54 5.72 4.07
CA THR A 57 3.00 6.57 3.00
C THR A 57 2.45 7.89 3.55
N THR A 58 1.87 7.87 4.75
CA THR A 58 1.38 9.10 5.41
C THR A 58 2.51 10.07 5.73
N ILE A 59 3.65 9.57 6.25
CA ILE A 59 4.84 10.39 6.49
C ILE A 59 5.38 10.97 5.19
N ALA A 60 5.47 10.15 4.14
CA ALA A 60 5.95 10.59 2.84
C ALA A 60 5.05 11.72 2.28
N ASN A 61 3.74 11.53 2.32
CA ASN A 61 2.77 12.55 1.89
C ASN A 61 2.86 13.83 2.73
N GLN A 62 3.08 13.72 4.04
CA GLN A 62 3.27 14.86 4.92
C GLN A 62 4.54 15.64 4.58
N LEU A 63 5.61 14.95 4.19
CA LEU A 63 6.83 15.60 3.71
C LEU A 63 6.57 16.28 2.37
N LEU A 64 5.96 15.57 1.41
CA LEU A 64 5.66 16.10 0.07
C LEU A 64 4.82 17.37 0.13
N ALA A 65 3.82 17.40 1.02
CA ALA A 65 2.95 18.57 1.20
C ALA A 65 3.70 19.83 1.69
N LYS A 66 4.90 19.66 2.28
CA LYS A 66 5.75 20.77 2.76
C LYS A 66 6.82 21.20 1.75
N LEU A 67 6.96 20.49 0.62
CA LEU A 67 7.93 20.85 -0.40
C LEU A 67 7.46 22.08 -1.18
N ASP A 68 8.44 22.94 -1.51
CA ASP A 68 8.21 24.03 -2.46
C ASP A 68 8.18 23.46 -3.91
N PRO A 69 7.03 23.45 -4.59
CA PRO A 69 6.94 22.94 -5.96
C PRO A 69 7.78 23.70 -6.98
N HIS A 70 8.21 24.92 -6.65
CA HIS A 70 9.10 25.71 -7.50
C HIS A 70 10.56 25.25 -7.43
N GLN A 71 10.94 24.53 -6.38
CA GLN A 71 12.30 24.03 -6.17
C GLN A 71 12.43 22.51 -6.38
N ILE A 72 11.40 21.73 -6.01
CA ILE A 72 11.46 20.27 -6.04
C ILE A 72 10.24 19.73 -6.78
N ILE A 73 10.49 19.01 -7.86
CA ILE A 73 9.47 18.27 -8.59
C ILE A 73 9.44 16.84 -8.04
N ALA A 74 8.50 16.58 -7.16
CA ALA A 74 8.31 15.25 -6.58
C ALA A 74 7.29 14.44 -7.38
N ARG A 75 7.59 13.16 -7.60
CA ARG A 75 6.68 12.18 -8.21
C ARG A 75 6.71 10.89 -7.41
N GLN A 76 5.55 10.23 -7.35
CA GLN A 76 5.39 8.97 -6.62
C GLN A 76 5.03 7.85 -7.59
N ILE A 77 5.66 6.71 -7.40
CA ILE A 77 5.29 5.45 -8.02
C ILE A 77 4.93 4.46 -6.91
N VAL A 78 3.90 3.66 -7.15
CA VAL A 78 3.55 2.52 -6.31
C VAL A 78 3.96 1.28 -7.08
N THR A 79 4.83 0.46 -6.49
CA THR A 79 5.41 -0.66 -7.18
C THR A 79 4.62 -1.95 -6.95
N SER A 80 4.37 -2.66 -8.05
CA SER A 80 4.19 -4.10 -8.09
C SER A 80 5.53 -4.74 -8.53
N LYS A 81 5.54 -5.99 -8.95
CA LYS A 81 6.75 -6.62 -9.50
C LYS A 81 7.12 -6.00 -10.86
N LEU A 82 7.75 -4.83 -10.84
CA LEU A 82 8.21 -4.13 -12.04
C LEU A 82 9.62 -4.60 -12.38
N ASN A 83 9.83 -5.14 -13.59
CA ASN A 83 11.16 -5.37 -14.15
C ASN A 83 11.84 -4.02 -14.46
N PRO A 84 13.16 -3.99 -14.77
CA PRO A 84 13.89 -2.75 -15.01
C PRO A 84 13.29 -1.86 -16.10
N ASP A 85 12.84 -2.42 -17.23
CA ASP A 85 12.29 -1.64 -18.32
C ASP A 85 10.91 -1.07 -18.00
N ASP A 86 10.07 -1.82 -17.30
CA ASP A 86 8.77 -1.35 -16.80
C ASP A 86 8.94 -0.25 -15.75
N LEU A 87 9.95 -0.35 -14.88
CA LEU A 87 10.28 0.70 -13.92
C LEU A 87 10.67 1.99 -14.63
N LEU A 88 11.57 1.95 -15.61
CA LEU A 88 11.97 3.12 -16.39
C LEU A 88 10.80 3.74 -17.16
N ARG A 89 9.95 2.89 -17.75
CA ARG A 89 8.71 3.33 -18.41
C ARG A 89 7.77 4.04 -17.43
N MET A 90 7.59 3.49 -16.23
CA MET A 90 6.77 4.10 -15.17
C MET A 90 7.34 5.45 -14.75
N ILE A 91 8.66 5.55 -14.57
CA ILE A 91 9.34 6.82 -14.25
C ILE A 91 9.09 7.85 -15.35
N CYS A 92 9.24 7.49 -16.63
CA CYS A 92 8.91 8.37 -17.73
C CYS A 92 7.45 8.83 -17.68
N SER A 93 6.52 7.93 -17.40
CA SER A 93 5.09 8.22 -17.30
C SER A 93 4.77 9.21 -16.18
N VAL A 94 5.27 9.01 -14.96
CA VAL A 94 4.97 9.91 -13.83
C VAL A 94 5.60 11.29 -13.96
N PHE A 95 6.75 11.40 -14.67
CA PHE A 95 7.33 12.68 -15.04
C PHE A 95 6.76 13.25 -16.36
N GLN A 96 5.79 12.57 -17.00
CA GLN A 96 5.11 12.98 -18.22
C GLN A 96 6.08 13.19 -19.42
N LEU A 97 7.10 12.31 -19.52
CA LEU A 97 8.08 12.36 -20.58
C LEU A 97 7.53 11.67 -21.84
N GLN A 98 7.68 12.32 -22.97
CA GLN A 98 7.35 11.71 -24.27
C GLN A 98 8.54 10.90 -24.77
N VAL A 99 8.32 9.64 -25.07
CA VAL A 99 9.34 8.71 -25.57
C VAL A 99 8.86 8.17 -26.92
N LYS A 100 9.68 8.29 -27.94
CA LYS A 100 9.31 7.87 -29.33
C LYS A 100 9.37 6.36 -29.49
N GLU A 101 10.35 5.71 -28.88
CA GLU A 101 10.56 4.27 -28.92
C GLU A 101 10.57 3.70 -27.49
N HIS A 102 9.97 2.53 -27.34
CA HIS A 102 9.83 1.88 -26.02
C HIS A 102 11.00 0.91 -25.77
N ASN A 103 12.21 1.46 -25.54
CA ASN A 103 13.38 0.69 -25.17
C ASN A 103 14.15 1.39 -24.04
N LYS A 104 15.01 0.62 -23.36
CA LYS A 104 15.78 1.09 -22.20
C LYS A 104 16.63 2.33 -22.50
N ALA A 105 17.28 2.38 -23.64
CA ALA A 105 18.16 3.47 -24.02
C ALA A 105 17.38 4.81 -24.14
N THR A 106 16.25 4.77 -24.85
CA THR A 106 15.38 5.95 -25.02
C THR A 106 14.74 6.41 -23.72
N TYR A 107 14.39 5.50 -22.80
CA TYR A 107 13.93 5.88 -21.47
C TYR A 107 15.01 6.63 -20.67
N LEU A 108 16.23 6.06 -20.63
CA LEU A 108 17.35 6.68 -19.93
C LEU A 108 17.74 8.04 -20.52
N GLU A 109 17.73 8.17 -21.85
CA GLU A 109 17.99 9.44 -22.54
C GLU A 109 16.92 10.49 -22.19
N ALA A 110 15.63 10.13 -22.27
CA ALA A 110 14.52 11.03 -21.93
C ALA A 110 14.59 11.48 -20.47
N ILE A 111 14.85 10.55 -19.54
CA ILE A 111 15.01 10.87 -18.11
C ILE A 111 16.21 11.81 -17.90
N SER A 112 17.35 11.49 -18.49
CA SER A 112 18.57 12.31 -18.38
C SER A 112 18.36 13.74 -18.89
N ALA A 113 17.79 13.88 -20.10
CA ALA A 113 17.48 15.18 -20.68
C ALA A 113 16.53 16.01 -19.81
N TYR A 114 15.48 15.37 -19.27
CA TYR A 114 14.53 16.01 -18.39
C TYR A 114 15.19 16.51 -17.09
N LEU A 115 15.98 15.64 -16.44
CA LEU A 115 16.68 15.97 -15.20
C LEU A 115 17.66 17.14 -15.40
N GLN A 116 18.39 17.16 -16.53
CA GLN A 116 19.28 18.27 -16.90
C GLN A 116 18.49 19.57 -17.11
N ALA A 117 17.36 19.52 -17.80
CA ALA A 117 16.49 20.68 -18.01
C ALA A 117 15.95 21.24 -16.68
N LEU A 118 15.59 20.38 -15.73
CA LEU A 118 15.20 20.80 -14.38
C LEU A 118 16.35 21.49 -13.64
N ALA A 119 17.56 20.94 -13.72
CA ALA A 119 18.73 21.51 -13.07
C ALA A 119 19.08 22.89 -13.61
N GLN A 120 18.94 23.12 -14.93
CA GLN A 120 19.09 24.45 -15.56
C GLN A 120 18.08 25.46 -15.01
N GLN A 121 16.87 25.01 -14.64
CA GLN A 121 15.85 25.81 -13.98
C GLN A 121 16.07 25.95 -12.46
N LYS A 122 17.20 25.46 -11.93
CA LYS A 122 17.52 25.38 -10.49
C LYS A 122 16.49 24.55 -9.69
N LYS A 123 15.85 23.57 -10.34
CA LYS A 123 14.93 22.63 -9.72
C LYS A 123 15.61 21.27 -9.56
N ARG A 124 15.11 20.48 -8.61
CA ARG A 124 15.54 19.10 -8.37
C ARG A 124 14.39 18.12 -8.57
N ALA A 125 14.70 16.91 -8.98
CA ALA A 125 13.73 15.83 -9.06
C ALA A 125 13.80 14.95 -7.80
N LEU A 126 12.65 14.59 -7.27
CA LEU A 126 12.46 13.64 -6.18
C LEU A 126 11.54 12.51 -6.63
N LEU A 127 12.00 11.28 -6.58
CA LEU A 127 11.22 10.09 -6.88
C LEU A 127 10.87 9.35 -5.58
N LEU A 128 9.59 9.22 -5.26
CA LEU A 128 9.10 8.32 -4.22
C LEU A 128 8.75 6.98 -4.84
N VAL A 129 9.27 5.93 -4.25
CA VAL A 129 8.96 4.54 -4.63
C VAL A 129 8.28 3.90 -3.43
N ASP A 130 6.98 3.71 -3.52
CA ASP A 130 6.18 3.04 -2.48
C ASP A 130 6.09 1.54 -2.75
N GLU A 131 5.97 0.74 -1.69
CA GLU A 131 6.00 -0.73 -1.72
C GLU A 131 7.29 -1.29 -2.37
N ALA A 132 8.42 -0.63 -2.12
CA ALA A 132 9.71 -0.92 -2.78
C ALA A 132 10.24 -2.34 -2.54
N GLN A 133 9.76 -3.08 -1.52
CA GLN A 133 10.10 -4.49 -1.30
C GLN A 133 9.61 -5.40 -2.45
N ASN A 134 8.67 -4.93 -3.29
CA ASN A 134 8.18 -5.67 -4.44
C ASN A 134 9.10 -5.55 -5.67
N LEU A 135 10.10 -4.66 -5.65
CA LEU A 135 11.04 -4.51 -6.74
C LEU A 135 12.06 -5.65 -6.76
N PRO A 136 12.31 -6.26 -7.93
CA PRO A 136 13.47 -7.12 -8.14
C PRO A 136 14.79 -6.37 -7.88
N LEU A 137 15.85 -7.10 -7.56
CA LEU A 137 17.18 -6.53 -7.32
C LEU A 137 17.69 -5.69 -8.50
N GLU A 138 17.45 -6.16 -9.71
CA GLU A 138 17.83 -5.48 -10.95
C GLU A 138 17.14 -4.12 -11.10
N SER A 139 15.91 -4.00 -10.65
CA SER A 139 15.16 -2.75 -10.69
C SER A 139 15.66 -1.74 -9.62
N ILE A 140 16.09 -2.24 -8.45
CA ILE A 140 16.75 -1.38 -7.45
C ILE A 140 18.10 -0.89 -7.97
N GLU A 141 18.84 -1.75 -8.70
CA GLU A 141 20.08 -1.34 -9.37
C GLU A 141 19.84 -0.29 -10.47
N GLU A 142 18.73 -0.33 -11.20
CA GLU A 142 18.38 0.76 -12.14
C GLU A 142 18.16 2.09 -11.40
N LEU A 143 17.50 2.08 -10.25
CA LEU A 143 17.38 3.30 -9.44
C LEU A 143 18.76 3.80 -9.01
N ARG A 144 19.68 2.90 -8.64
CA ARG A 144 21.06 3.28 -8.32
C ARG A 144 21.77 3.90 -9.52
N MET A 145 21.60 3.34 -10.72
CA MET A 145 22.16 3.90 -11.95
C MET A 145 21.60 5.27 -12.27
N LEU A 146 20.29 5.48 -12.10
CA LEU A 146 19.66 6.81 -12.27
C LEU A 146 20.22 7.85 -11.28
N SER A 147 20.57 7.44 -10.06
CA SER A 147 21.19 8.32 -9.06
C SER A 147 22.59 8.80 -9.45
N ASN A 148 23.23 8.21 -10.49
CA ASN A 148 24.51 8.65 -11.06
C ASN A 148 24.36 9.85 -12.01
N PHE A 149 23.15 10.20 -12.45
CA PHE A 149 22.96 11.34 -13.32
C PHE A 149 23.33 12.64 -12.56
N GLN A 150 24.31 13.33 -13.08
CA GLN A 150 24.89 14.51 -12.46
C GLN A 150 25.06 15.64 -13.48
N LEU A 151 25.00 16.88 -13.00
CA LEU A 151 25.38 18.07 -13.75
C LEU A 151 26.33 18.91 -12.89
N ALA A 152 27.53 19.19 -13.39
CA ALA A 152 28.56 19.90 -12.65
C ALA A 152 28.87 19.31 -11.26
N GLY A 153 28.90 17.97 -11.15
CA GLY A 153 29.16 17.22 -9.91
C GLY A 153 28.00 17.16 -8.93
N LYS A 154 26.81 17.67 -9.30
CA LYS A 154 25.62 17.63 -8.45
C LYS A 154 24.65 16.57 -8.97
N PRO A 155 24.19 15.64 -8.12
CA PRO A 155 23.16 14.67 -8.48
C PRO A 155 21.85 15.35 -8.89
N LEU A 156 21.20 14.78 -9.90
CA LEU A 156 19.97 15.35 -10.48
C LEU A 156 18.70 14.71 -9.94
N LEU A 157 18.79 13.48 -9.44
CA LEU A 157 17.68 12.70 -8.93
C LEU A 157 17.98 12.21 -7.52
N GLN A 158 17.07 12.48 -6.61
CA GLN A 158 17.03 11.87 -5.28
C GLN A 158 15.87 10.87 -5.21
N SER A 159 16.03 9.75 -4.50
CA SER A 159 14.99 8.74 -4.40
C SER A 159 14.67 8.38 -2.95
N PHE A 160 13.39 8.30 -2.65
CA PHE A 160 12.85 7.82 -1.38
C PHE A 160 12.24 6.44 -1.60
N LEU A 161 12.70 5.45 -0.86
CA LEU A 161 12.17 4.09 -0.90
C LEU A 161 11.34 3.84 0.37
N LEU A 162 10.07 3.56 0.18
CA LEU A 162 9.14 3.17 1.24
C LEU A 162 8.83 1.69 1.05
N GLY A 163 9.00 0.89 2.10
CA GLY A 163 8.77 -0.54 1.97
C GLY A 163 8.49 -1.23 3.30
N GLN A 164 8.13 -2.49 3.21
CA GLN A 164 7.99 -3.34 4.38
C GLN A 164 9.37 -3.79 4.89
N ASN A 165 9.40 -4.49 6.03
CA ASN A 165 10.65 -4.90 6.67
C ASN A 165 11.50 -5.82 5.77
N GLU A 166 10.89 -6.52 4.81
CA GLU A 166 11.54 -7.34 3.80
C GLU A 166 12.52 -6.53 2.94
N LEU A 167 12.23 -5.25 2.70
CA LEU A 167 13.14 -4.34 1.99
C LEU A 167 14.50 -4.25 2.69
N ASN A 168 14.54 -4.30 4.03
CA ASN A 168 15.79 -4.31 4.77
C ASN A 168 16.62 -5.54 4.45
N ALA A 169 16.01 -6.73 4.35
CA ALA A 169 16.71 -7.96 4.00
C ALA A 169 17.27 -7.88 2.58
N VAL A 170 16.52 -7.31 1.63
CA VAL A 170 16.99 -7.07 0.26
C VAL A 170 18.20 -6.14 0.26
N ILE A 171 18.12 -4.99 0.94
CA ILE A 171 19.20 -3.99 1.00
C ILE A 171 20.45 -4.56 1.71
N GLN A 172 20.28 -5.43 2.70
CA GLN A 172 21.40 -6.07 3.42
C GLN A 172 22.08 -7.19 2.64
N SER A 173 21.52 -7.63 1.52
CA SER A 173 22.12 -8.68 0.70
C SER A 173 23.51 -8.29 0.18
N PRO A 174 24.44 -9.25 -0.04
CA PRO A 174 25.81 -8.96 -0.50
C PRO A 174 25.88 -8.18 -1.80
N HIS A 175 24.92 -8.41 -2.71
CA HIS A 175 24.87 -7.76 -4.03
C HIS A 175 24.49 -6.27 -3.96
N MET A 176 23.99 -5.78 -2.81
CA MET A 176 23.48 -4.42 -2.64
C MET A 176 24.46 -3.47 -1.93
N GLU A 177 25.75 -3.84 -1.84
CA GLU A 177 26.73 -3.01 -1.14
C GLU A 177 26.88 -1.61 -1.75
N GLN A 178 26.94 -1.51 -3.08
CA GLN A 178 27.03 -0.21 -3.77
C GLN A 178 25.78 0.66 -3.58
N PHE A 179 24.61 0.04 -3.45
CA PHE A 179 23.38 0.73 -3.14
C PHE A 179 23.40 1.24 -1.68
N ARG A 180 23.81 0.40 -0.72
CA ARG A 180 23.92 0.78 0.70
C ARG A 180 24.80 2.00 0.93
N GLN A 181 25.93 2.10 0.21
CA GLN A 181 26.84 3.24 0.30
C GLN A 181 26.21 4.58 -0.13
N ARG A 182 25.05 4.53 -0.84
CA ARG A 182 24.31 5.69 -1.27
C ARG A 182 23.08 6.02 -0.40
N ILE A 183 22.85 5.24 0.65
CA ILE A 183 21.78 5.54 1.61
C ILE A 183 22.26 6.62 2.56
N ILE A 184 21.64 7.80 2.49
CA ILE A 184 21.96 8.93 3.36
C ILE A 184 21.25 8.83 4.69
N ALA A 185 20.01 8.35 4.67
CA ALA A 185 19.21 8.17 5.87
C ALA A 185 18.32 6.93 5.75
N SER A 186 18.17 6.22 6.86
CA SER A 186 17.18 5.15 6.97
C SER A 186 16.42 5.26 8.28
N SER A 187 15.13 4.90 8.25
CA SER A 187 14.28 4.87 9.42
C SER A 187 13.33 3.70 9.35
N ASN A 188 13.20 3.00 10.48
CA ASN A 188 12.18 1.95 10.63
C ASN A 188 11.04 2.50 11.49
N LEU A 189 9.82 2.43 10.94
CA LEU A 189 8.59 2.79 11.63
C LEU A 189 8.03 1.54 12.29
N SER A 190 8.26 1.43 13.57
CA SER A 190 7.64 0.40 14.40
C SER A 190 6.21 0.79 14.81
N ALA A 191 5.50 -0.18 15.38
CA ALA A 191 4.20 0.03 15.98
C ALA A 191 4.24 1.08 17.10
N LEU A 192 3.11 1.69 17.41
CA LEU A 192 2.96 2.66 18.51
C LEU A 192 3.10 1.94 19.85
N SER A 193 3.69 2.61 20.86
CA SER A 193 3.60 2.15 22.25
C SER A 193 2.16 2.30 22.77
N VAL A 194 1.88 1.78 23.97
CA VAL A 194 0.56 1.94 24.61
C VAL A 194 0.22 3.41 24.78
N GLU A 195 1.20 4.22 25.24
CA GLU A 195 1.04 5.66 25.48
C GLU A 195 0.84 6.42 24.15
N ASP A 196 1.62 6.07 23.12
CA ASP A 196 1.47 6.68 21.79
C ASP A 196 0.13 6.25 21.13
N CYS A 197 -0.35 5.02 21.41
CA CYS A 197 -1.66 4.53 20.95
C CYS A 197 -2.80 5.33 21.60
N GLN A 198 -2.77 5.55 22.90
CA GLN A 198 -3.72 6.41 23.59
C GLN A 198 -3.71 7.82 23.00
N ALA A 199 -2.54 8.46 22.95
CA ALA A 199 -2.40 9.81 22.41
C ALA A 199 -2.86 9.90 20.95
N TYR A 200 -2.65 8.85 20.15
CA TYR A 200 -3.14 8.76 18.78
C TYR A 200 -4.66 8.76 18.70
N ILE A 201 -5.33 7.92 19.50
CA ILE A 201 -6.79 7.80 19.51
C ILE A 201 -7.41 9.11 19.97
N GLU A 202 -6.92 9.67 21.09
CA GLU A 202 -7.41 10.96 21.63
C GLU A 202 -7.23 12.09 20.62
N TYR A 203 -6.06 12.19 20.00
CA TYR A 203 -5.80 13.19 18.96
C TYR A 203 -6.78 13.08 17.79
N ARG A 204 -7.06 11.85 17.31
CA ARG A 204 -7.96 11.62 16.19
C ARG A 204 -9.39 12.01 16.51
N ILE A 205 -9.87 11.68 17.71
CA ILE A 205 -11.21 12.06 18.20
C ILE A 205 -11.31 13.59 18.33
N GLN A 206 -10.31 14.23 18.95
CA GLN A 206 -10.28 15.69 19.13
C GLN A 206 -10.19 16.44 17.80
N ALA A 207 -9.36 15.98 16.86
CA ALA A 207 -9.24 16.56 15.52
C ALA A 207 -10.57 16.50 14.75
N ALA A 208 -11.38 15.46 14.98
CA ALA A 208 -12.73 15.34 14.45
C ALA A 208 -13.78 16.17 15.23
N GLY A 209 -13.39 16.87 16.29
CA GLY A 209 -14.28 17.69 17.12
C GLY A 209 -15.03 16.91 18.20
N GLY A 210 -14.65 15.66 18.46
CA GLY A 210 -15.28 14.80 19.45
C GLY A 210 -14.89 15.10 20.90
N PRO A 211 -15.58 14.47 21.86
CA PRO A 211 -15.33 14.67 23.29
C PRO A 211 -13.99 14.07 23.71
N ALA A 212 -13.33 14.71 24.68
CA ALA A 212 -12.02 14.27 25.18
C ALA A 212 -12.07 12.94 25.97
N ALA A 213 -13.21 12.60 26.57
CA ALA A 213 -13.39 11.43 27.44
C ALA A 213 -14.41 10.46 26.84
N LEU A 214 -14.11 9.92 25.67
CA LEU A 214 -14.99 8.96 24.99
C LEU A 214 -14.73 7.52 25.45
N LEU A 215 -13.49 7.20 25.89
CA LEU A 215 -13.07 5.87 26.34
C LEU A 215 -12.50 5.92 27.76
N ASP A 216 -12.76 4.88 28.52
CA ASP A 216 -12.07 4.64 29.78
C ASP A 216 -10.57 4.33 29.55
N ASN A 217 -9.71 4.76 30.46
CA ASN A 217 -8.26 4.55 30.35
C ASN A 217 -7.87 3.07 30.16
N ALA A 218 -8.60 2.15 30.76
CA ALA A 218 -8.36 0.71 30.61
C ALA A 218 -8.59 0.18 29.18
N CYS A 219 -9.38 0.88 28.36
CA CYS A 219 -9.62 0.50 26.96
C CYS A 219 -8.35 0.57 26.11
N PHE A 220 -7.48 1.56 26.34
CA PHE A 220 -6.30 1.80 25.50
C PHE A 220 -5.31 0.63 25.49
N ALA A 221 -5.08 -0.01 26.63
CA ALA A 221 -4.22 -1.19 26.72
C ALA A 221 -4.80 -2.36 25.90
N MET A 222 -6.10 -2.57 25.95
CA MET A 222 -6.80 -3.61 25.20
C MET A 222 -6.77 -3.34 23.67
N ILE A 223 -7.03 -2.10 23.26
CA ILE A 223 -6.95 -1.67 21.87
C ILE A 223 -5.54 -1.86 21.34
N HIS A 224 -4.51 -1.48 22.13
CA HIS A 224 -3.13 -1.68 21.75
C HIS A 224 -2.79 -3.17 21.61
N GLN A 225 -3.21 -4.02 22.54
CA GLN A 225 -2.97 -5.47 22.48
C GLN A 225 -3.58 -6.09 21.22
N PHE A 226 -4.84 -5.78 20.90
CA PHE A 226 -5.51 -6.31 19.69
C PHE A 226 -4.88 -5.80 18.40
N SER A 227 -4.59 -4.51 18.32
CA SER A 227 -4.03 -3.89 17.13
C SER A 227 -2.53 -4.09 16.97
N SER A 228 -1.84 -4.60 18.02
CA SER A 228 -0.37 -4.62 18.14
C SER A 228 0.24 -3.22 17.95
N GLY A 229 -0.48 -2.16 18.31
CA GLY A 229 -0.07 -0.77 18.14
C GLY A 229 0.02 -0.30 16.68
N ILE A 230 -0.55 -1.03 15.72
CA ILE A 230 -0.51 -0.67 14.29
C ILE A 230 -1.65 0.31 13.98
N PRO A 231 -1.37 1.56 13.53
CA PRO A 231 -2.37 2.59 13.30
C PRO A 231 -3.55 2.16 12.42
N ARG A 232 -3.30 1.41 11.36
CA ARG A 232 -4.36 0.91 10.47
C ARG A 232 -5.32 -0.04 11.19
N LYS A 233 -4.78 -0.92 12.06
CA LYS A 233 -5.61 -1.83 12.86
C LYS A 233 -6.37 -1.09 13.95
N ILE A 234 -5.73 -0.06 14.57
CA ILE A 234 -6.39 0.83 15.52
C ILE A 234 -7.57 1.52 14.85
N ASN A 235 -7.38 2.08 13.65
CA ASN A 235 -8.46 2.75 12.92
C ASN A 235 -9.62 1.80 12.64
N ASN A 236 -9.35 0.59 12.14
CA ASN A 236 -10.39 -0.40 11.86
C ASN A 236 -11.18 -0.79 13.10
N LEU A 237 -10.49 -1.00 14.23
CA LEU A 237 -11.15 -1.34 15.49
C LEU A 237 -11.99 -0.16 15.98
N MET A 238 -11.42 1.04 16.02
CA MET A 238 -12.08 2.22 16.54
C MET A 238 -13.28 2.67 15.72
N ASP A 239 -13.24 2.52 14.39
CA ASP A 239 -14.40 2.79 13.54
C ASP A 239 -15.57 1.84 13.88
N ARG A 240 -15.28 0.56 14.12
CA ARG A 240 -16.29 -0.43 14.57
C ARG A 240 -16.77 -0.16 16.00
N VAL A 241 -15.89 0.24 16.92
CA VAL A 241 -16.26 0.61 18.30
C VAL A 241 -17.24 1.78 18.28
N LEU A 242 -16.97 2.83 17.49
CA LEU A 242 -17.87 3.96 17.35
C LEU A 242 -19.22 3.57 16.73
N LEU A 243 -19.21 2.70 15.74
CA LEU A 243 -20.44 2.19 15.13
C LEU A 243 -21.25 1.35 16.12
N TYR A 244 -20.62 0.43 16.84
CA TYR A 244 -21.24 -0.38 17.87
C TYR A 244 -21.89 0.50 18.95
N GLY A 245 -21.16 1.48 19.48
CA GLY A 245 -21.68 2.37 20.50
C GLY A 245 -22.82 3.28 20.00
N PHE A 246 -22.86 3.59 18.70
CA PHE A 246 -24.03 4.28 18.11
C PHE A 246 -25.25 3.38 18.09
N LEU A 247 -25.09 2.09 17.77
CA LEU A 247 -26.20 1.14 17.72
C LEU A 247 -26.74 0.79 19.10
N GLU A 248 -25.85 0.71 20.11
CA GLU A 248 -26.19 0.40 21.51
C GLU A 248 -26.43 1.66 22.38
N GLU A 249 -26.49 2.85 21.77
CA GLU A 249 -26.70 4.15 22.42
C GLU A 249 -25.67 4.48 23.53
N ILE A 250 -24.43 3.95 23.41
CA ILE A 250 -23.34 4.14 24.37
C ILE A 250 -22.67 5.49 24.15
N LYS A 251 -22.54 6.31 25.21
CA LYS A 251 -21.85 7.60 25.16
C LYS A 251 -20.39 7.55 25.59
N THR A 252 -20.03 6.62 26.45
CA THR A 252 -18.66 6.41 26.96
C THR A 252 -18.37 4.93 26.96
N PHE A 253 -17.27 4.53 26.33
CA PHE A 253 -16.91 3.13 26.19
C PHE A 253 -16.16 2.61 27.40
N THR A 254 -16.58 1.45 27.89
CA THR A 254 -15.92 0.66 28.90
C THR A 254 -15.05 -0.44 28.26
N PRO A 255 -14.13 -1.08 29.01
CA PRO A 255 -13.40 -2.25 28.51
C PRO A 255 -14.29 -3.39 28.03
N HIS A 256 -15.47 -3.55 28.62
CA HIS A 256 -16.45 -4.57 28.23
C HIS A 256 -16.95 -4.34 26.79
N ASP A 257 -17.30 -3.09 26.47
CA ASP A 257 -17.82 -2.74 25.15
C ASP A 257 -16.76 -2.97 24.05
N VAL A 258 -15.52 -2.55 24.33
CA VAL A 258 -14.39 -2.78 23.41
C VAL A 258 -14.12 -4.27 23.23
N GLN A 259 -14.21 -5.06 24.32
CA GLN A 259 -14.03 -6.51 24.26
C GLN A 259 -15.10 -7.20 23.40
N GLN A 260 -16.35 -6.78 23.44
CA GLN A 260 -17.42 -7.30 22.61
C GLN A 260 -17.10 -7.08 21.13
N VAL A 261 -16.73 -5.85 20.73
CA VAL A 261 -16.37 -5.56 19.35
C VAL A 261 -15.16 -6.37 18.88
N ILE A 262 -14.15 -6.57 19.74
CA ILE A 262 -12.99 -7.41 19.43
C ILE A 262 -13.42 -8.87 19.19
N GLN A 263 -14.35 -9.41 19.97
CA GLN A 263 -14.87 -10.76 19.81
C GLN A 263 -15.64 -10.90 18.49
N GLU A 264 -16.47 -9.94 18.13
CA GLU A 264 -17.18 -9.92 16.84
C GLU A 264 -16.21 -9.94 15.66
N ILE A 265 -15.19 -9.07 15.65
CA ILE A 265 -14.16 -9.03 14.60
C ILE A 265 -13.43 -10.40 14.50
N SER A 266 -13.07 -10.97 15.65
CA SER A 266 -12.35 -12.25 15.70
C SER A 266 -13.24 -13.41 15.21
N GLY A 267 -14.52 -13.39 15.52
CA GLY A 267 -15.51 -14.37 15.06
C GLY A 267 -15.76 -14.30 13.54
N GLU A 268 -15.81 -13.10 12.96
CA GLU A 268 -15.91 -12.92 11.51
C GLU A 268 -14.71 -13.54 10.77
N VAL A 269 -13.51 -13.33 11.27
CA VAL A 269 -12.28 -13.90 10.69
C VAL A 269 -12.25 -15.42 10.81
N ALA A 270 -12.70 -15.99 11.94
CA ALA A 270 -12.77 -17.44 12.15
C ALA A 270 -13.78 -18.12 11.24
N ASN A 271 -14.91 -17.48 10.94
CA ASN A 271 -15.95 -18.02 10.06
C ASN A 271 -15.57 -17.99 8.57
N HIS A 272 -14.53 -17.25 8.19
CA HIS A 272 -13.98 -17.23 6.83
C HIS A 272 -12.83 -18.23 6.60
N THR A 273 -12.40 -18.97 7.63
CA THR A 273 -11.55 -20.15 7.45
C THR A 273 -12.44 -21.31 7.02
N PRO A 274 -12.20 -21.97 5.87
CA PRO A 274 -13.03 -23.08 5.44
C PRO A 274 -12.95 -24.19 6.49
N VAL A 275 -14.10 -24.49 7.08
CA VAL A 275 -14.27 -25.64 8.00
C VAL A 275 -13.95 -26.88 7.19
N ASN A 276 -12.85 -27.52 7.49
CA ASN A 276 -12.49 -28.83 6.95
C ASN A 276 -13.55 -29.85 7.45
N SER A 277 -14.55 -30.10 6.62
CA SER A 277 -15.59 -31.10 6.90
C SER A 277 -14.92 -32.47 6.90
N GLN A 278 -14.59 -32.98 8.07
CA GLN A 278 -14.23 -34.38 8.26
C GLN A 278 -15.48 -35.22 7.97
N VAL A 279 -15.50 -35.84 6.83
CA VAL A 279 -16.44 -36.91 6.52
C VAL A 279 -16.02 -38.15 7.34
N PRO A 280 -16.87 -38.77 8.16
CA PRO A 280 -16.51 -39.98 8.87
C PRO A 280 -16.41 -41.16 7.88
N VAL A 281 -15.21 -41.74 7.77
CA VAL A 281 -15.04 -43.03 7.06
C VAL A 281 -15.37 -44.17 8.02
N PRO A 282 -16.20 -45.12 7.63
CA PRO A 282 -16.54 -46.32 8.47
C PRO A 282 -15.35 -47.25 8.57
N ALA A 283 -15.15 -47.77 9.76
CA ALA A 283 -14.10 -48.74 10.09
C ALA A 283 -14.23 -50.05 9.29
N ALA A 284 -13.15 -50.53 8.71
CA ALA A 284 -12.99 -51.91 8.27
C ALA A 284 -11.65 -52.46 8.81
N GLN A 285 -11.75 -53.72 9.22
CA GLN A 285 -10.90 -54.48 10.10
C GLN A 285 -9.55 -54.93 9.49
N HIS A 286 -8.60 -55.13 10.41
CA HIS A 286 -7.35 -55.90 10.41
C HIS A 286 -6.99 -56.79 9.21
N VAL A 287 -5.75 -56.74 8.77
CA VAL A 287 -4.82 -57.91 8.66
C VAL A 287 -3.36 -57.39 8.73
N GLU A 288 -2.52 -58.12 9.51
CA GLU A 288 -1.10 -57.96 9.73
C GLU A 288 -0.27 -58.24 8.48
N ALA A 289 0.84 -57.51 8.29
CA ALA A 289 2.14 -58.09 7.92
C ALA A 289 3.26 -57.04 7.88
N SER A 290 4.35 -57.34 8.51
CA SER A 290 5.59 -56.62 8.68
C SER A 290 6.33 -56.30 7.37
N ALA A 291 6.82 -55.09 7.23
CA ALA A 291 8.13 -54.80 6.58
C ALA A 291 8.51 -53.34 6.84
N ILE A 292 9.74 -53.15 7.33
CA ILE A 292 10.41 -51.88 7.60
C ILE A 292 10.80 -51.28 6.26
N ALA A 293 10.28 -50.05 5.95
CA ALA A 293 10.84 -49.20 4.92
C ALA A 293 10.67 -47.73 5.35
N GLU A 294 11.75 -47.00 5.35
CA GLU A 294 11.84 -45.59 5.67
C GLU A 294 10.85 -44.76 4.83
N GLN A 295 9.96 -44.02 5.51
CA GLN A 295 9.10 -43.06 4.86
C GLN A 295 9.74 -41.66 4.90
N PRO A 296 9.79 -40.93 3.78
CA PRO A 296 10.22 -39.55 3.79
C PRO A 296 9.17 -38.71 4.53
N VAL A 297 9.60 -37.88 5.47
CA VAL A 297 8.80 -36.95 6.24
C VAL A 297 8.13 -35.99 5.25
N ALA A 298 6.83 -36.14 5.06
CA ALA A 298 6.04 -35.24 4.24
C ALA A 298 6.07 -33.83 4.85
N ASN A 299 6.65 -32.90 4.13
CA ASN A 299 6.75 -31.49 4.54
C ASN A 299 5.33 -30.86 4.50
N PRO A 300 4.73 -30.46 5.64
CA PRO A 300 3.37 -29.91 5.70
C PRO A 300 3.20 -28.64 4.85
N TYR A 301 4.29 -27.97 4.51
CA TYR A 301 4.28 -26.80 3.62
C TYR A 301 3.96 -27.14 2.16
N HIS A 302 4.18 -28.35 1.71
CA HIS A 302 3.92 -28.76 0.32
C HIS A 302 2.41 -28.90 0.03
N ALA A 303 1.65 -29.42 0.99
CA ALA A 303 0.18 -29.50 0.89
C ALA A 303 -0.44 -28.09 0.86
N MET A 304 0.03 -27.19 1.72
CA MET A 304 -0.44 -25.80 1.80
C MET A 304 -0.12 -24.99 0.53
N LEU A 305 1.04 -25.22 -0.09
CA LEU A 305 1.40 -24.59 -1.36
C LEU A 305 0.55 -25.08 -2.54
N THR A 306 0.19 -26.37 -2.55
CA THR A 306 -0.69 -26.95 -3.59
C THR A 306 -2.11 -26.40 -3.48
N GLU A 307 -2.61 -26.21 -2.27
CA GLU A 307 -3.94 -25.68 -2.00
C GLU A 307 -4.02 -24.18 -2.34
N LEU A 308 -2.99 -23.38 -2.01
CA LEU A 308 -2.85 -21.98 -2.41
C LEU A 308 -2.78 -21.83 -3.92
N SER A 309 -2.07 -22.72 -4.61
CA SER A 309 -2.01 -22.73 -6.08
C SER A 309 -3.39 -22.99 -6.69
N GLY A 310 -4.17 -23.92 -6.15
CA GLY A 310 -5.53 -24.20 -6.62
C GLY A 310 -6.51 -23.04 -6.41
N LEU A 311 -6.39 -22.32 -5.30
CA LEU A 311 -7.20 -21.13 -5.03
C LEU A 311 -6.84 -19.95 -5.95
N LEU A 312 -5.56 -19.77 -6.25
CA LEU A 312 -5.07 -18.78 -7.20
C LEU A 312 -5.56 -19.07 -8.62
N ASP A 313 -5.53 -20.33 -9.07
CA ASP A 313 -6.00 -20.74 -10.38
C ASP A 313 -7.52 -20.53 -10.52
N ASN A 314 -8.32 -20.86 -9.50
CA ASN A 314 -9.75 -20.59 -9.49
C ASN A 314 -10.07 -19.08 -9.54
N SER A 315 -9.34 -18.26 -8.80
CA SER A 315 -9.49 -16.80 -8.82
C SER A 315 -9.11 -16.21 -10.19
N LEU A 316 -8.05 -16.72 -10.81
CA LEU A 316 -7.60 -16.31 -12.12
C LEU A 316 -8.63 -16.69 -13.21
N GLN A 317 -9.16 -17.89 -13.18
CA GLN A 317 -10.21 -18.33 -14.10
C GLN A 317 -11.48 -17.51 -13.97
N HIS A 318 -11.86 -17.13 -12.74
CA HIS A 318 -13.02 -16.26 -12.53
C HIS A 318 -12.82 -14.87 -13.12
N LYS A 319 -11.62 -14.27 -12.96
CA LYS A 319 -11.27 -12.98 -13.56
C LYS A 319 -11.22 -13.04 -15.09
N ILE A 320 -10.71 -14.11 -15.66
CA ILE A 320 -10.70 -14.32 -17.12
C ILE A 320 -12.13 -14.41 -17.67
N ARG A 321 -13.01 -15.12 -17.00
CA ARG A 321 -14.43 -15.25 -17.40
C ARG A 321 -15.16 -13.91 -17.31
N MET A 322 -14.91 -13.10 -16.27
CA MET A 322 -15.46 -11.75 -16.17
C MET A 322 -14.93 -10.82 -17.26
N ALA A 323 -13.64 -10.91 -17.59
CA ALA A 323 -13.05 -10.12 -18.69
C ALA A 323 -13.65 -10.47 -20.04
N GLN A 324 -13.89 -11.76 -20.31
CA GLN A 324 -14.57 -12.23 -21.53
C GLN A 324 -16.00 -11.72 -21.64
N GLN A 325 -16.76 -11.75 -20.53
CA GLN A 325 -18.12 -11.20 -20.50
C GLN A 325 -18.15 -9.70 -20.73
N LEU A 326 -17.15 -8.96 -20.22
CA LEU A 326 -17.04 -7.53 -20.46
C LEU A 326 -16.73 -7.22 -21.92
N ASP A 327 -15.87 -8.00 -22.54
CA ASP A 327 -15.51 -7.86 -23.97
C ASP A 327 -16.71 -8.18 -24.89
N GLU A 328 -17.50 -9.17 -24.56
CA GLU A 328 -18.76 -9.49 -25.26
C GLU A 328 -19.77 -8.33 -25.16
N LEU A 329 -19.95 -7.76 -23.96
CA LEU A 329 -20.84 -6.61 -23.75
C LEU A 329 -20.36 -5.35 -24.50
N LEU A 330 -19.06 -5.08 -24.52
CA LEU A 330 -18.48 -3.97 -25.29
C LEU A 330 -18.68 -4.16 -26.78
N THR A 331 -18.50 -5.38 -27.28
CA THR A 331 -18.73 -5.72 -28.69
C THR A 331 -20.19 -5.54 -29.07
N GLN A 332 -21.14 -5.95 -28.21
CA GLN A 332 -22.56 -5.75 -28.42
C GLN A 332 -22.93 -4.26 -28.43
N GLN A 333 -22.38 -3.47 -27.52
CA GLN A 333 -22.60 -2.01 -27.49
C GLN A 333 -22.05 -1.34 -28.76
N GLN A 334 -20.86 -1.71 -29.21
CA GLN A 334 -20.29 -1.17 -30.46
C GLN A 334 -21.16 -1.51 -31.67
N GLN A 335 -21.70 -2.73 -31.75
CA GLN A 335 -22.61 -3.11 -32.82
C GLN A 335 -23.93 -2.35 -32.75
N GLN A 336 -24.46 -2.07 -31.59
CA GLN A 336 -25.68 -1.26 -31.43
C GLN A 336 -25.46 0.20 -31.87
N VAL A 337 -24.34 0.81 -31.50
CA VAL A 337 -23.97 2.17 -31.91
C VAL A 337 -23.76 2.24 -33.45
N LEU A 338 -23.12 1.23 -34.05
CA LEU A 338 -22.96 1.16 -35.49
C LEU A 338 -24.30 1.05 -36.24
N LYS A 339 -25.24 0.25 -35.74
CA LYS A 339 -26.60 0.15 -36.31
C LYS A 339 -27.39 1.45 -36.15
N GLN A 340 -27.29 2.15 -35.04
CA GLN A 340 -27.93 3.45 -34.83
C GLN A 340 -27.36 4.52 -35.78
N ASN A 341 -26.05 4.55 -35.99
CA ASN A 341 -25.42 5.49 -36.91
C ASN A 341 -25.77 5.17 -38.39
N GLN A 342 -25.98 3.90 -38.76
CA GLN A 342 -26.44 3.53 -40.08
C GLN A 342 -27.89 3.96 -40.36
N HIS A 343 -28.78 3.88 -39.37
CA HIS A 343 -30.16 4.38 -39.47
C HIS A 343 -30.20 5.92 -39.59
N LEU A 344 -29.39 6.64 -38.81
CA LEU A 344 -29.33 8.11 -38.91
C LEU A 344 -28.80 8.60 -40.23
N ASN A 345 -27.83 7.91 -40.83
CA ASN A 345 -27.32 8.24 -42.17
C ASN A 345 -28.33 7.92 -43.30
N GLN A 346 -29.19 6.91 -43.11
CA GLN A 346 -30.23 6.55 -44.08
C GLN A 346 -31.36 7.59 -44.08
N ASP A 347 -31.78 8.05 -42.89
CA ASP A 347 -32.79 9.09 -42.73
C ASP A 347 -32.33 10.48 -43.27
N GLU A 348 -31.03 10.78 -43.21
CA GLU A 348 -30.46 12.00 -43.83
C GLU A 348 -30.42 11.96 -45.37
N ILE A 349 -30.26 10.77 -45.95
CA ILE A 349 -30.26 10.60 -47.42
C ILE A 349 -31.68 10.68 -47.96
N ASP A 350 -32.66 10.10 -47.28
CA ASP A 350 -34.07 10.14 -47.69
C ASP A 350 -34.69 11.55 -47.59
N ASN A 351 -34.21 12.33 -46.59
CA ASN A 351 -34.66 13.71 -46.41
C ASN A 351 -34.02 14.74 -47.39
N LYS A 352 -32.96 14.35 -48.12
CA LYS A 352 -32.34 15.16 -49.19
C LYS A 352 -32.90 14.89 -50.59
N ASN A 353 -33.69 13.83 -50.75
CA ASN A 353 -34.27 13.42 -52.01
C ASN A 353 -35.80 13.67 -52.11
N SER A 354 -36.40 14.31 -51.10
CA SER A 354 -37.77 14.83 -51.09
C SER A 354 -37.75 16.35 -51.16
#